data_a642c6943ff4c26a1099c63f60b3dae7
#
_entry.id   a642c6943ff4c26a1099c63f60b3dae7
#
_cell.length_a   1.000
_cell.length_b   1.000
_cell.length_c   1.000
_cell.angle_alpha   90.00
_cell.angle_beta   90.00
_cell.angle_gamma   90.00
#
_symmetry.space_group_name_H-M   'P 1'
#
loop_
_entity.id
_entity.type
_entity.pdbx_description
1 polymer ?
#
loop_
_entity_poly.entity_id
_entity_poly.type
_entity_poly.pdbx_seq_one_letter_code
_entity_poly.pdbx_strand_id
1 'polypeptide(L)'
;MKYKNSLIKGKSKIAVWGTGYIGLSTMAYFSKKKIKCVGFDIDSEKVKKINKGILPIPELRNWFGFNIKKSVRQKYLSATNNFYDLINSNFVAHFIAIPTEKDG
;
A
#
# COMPACT_ATOMS: atom_id res chain seq x y z
N MET A 1 13.73 19.61 -3.85
CA MET A 1 13.80 19.08 -2.50
C MET A 1 14.21 17.62 -2.53
N LYS A 2 15.10 17.26 -1.64
CA LYS A 2 15.71 15.94 -1.64
C LYS A 2 14.73 14.79 -1.51
N TYR A 3 13.82 14.88 -0.54
CA TYR A 3 12.86 13.80 -0.32
C TYR A 3 11.90 13.63 -1.49
N LYS A 4 11.49 14.72 -2.07
CA LYS A 4 10.59 14.66 -3.21
C LYS A 4 11.24 13.93 -4.38
N ASN A 5 12.49 14.20 -4.64
CA ASN A 5 13.20 13.52 -5.73
C ASN A 5 13.36 12.03 -5.45
N SER A 6 13.67 11.67 -4.20
CA SER A 6 13.80 10.26 -3.84
C SER A 6 12.48 9.52 -4.02
N LEU A 7 11.38 10.11 -3.63
CA LEU A 7 10.06 9.49 -3.79
C LEU A 7 9.72 9.31 -5.25
N ILE A 8 9.94 10.33 -6.05
CA ILE A 8 9.62 10.28 -7.48
C ILE A 8 10.44 9.20 -8.18
N LYS A 9 11.69 9.05 -7.79
CA LYS A 9 12.57 8.07 -8.42
C LYS A 9 12.42 6.67 -7.86
N GLY A 10 11.54 6.47 -6.89
CA GLY A 10 11.33 5.16 -6.31
C GLY A 10 12.43 4.68 -5.41
N LYS A 11 13.33 5.57 -5.01
CA LYS A 11 14.44 5.21 -4.12
C LYS A 11 14.01 5.11 -2.68
N SER A 12 12.91 5.75 -2.33
CA SER A 12 12.37 5.72 -0.97
C SER A 12 11.03 5.03 -1.00
N LYS A 13 10.67 4.45 0.13
CA LYS A 13 9.45 3.68 0.26
C LYS A 13 8.53 4.27 1.31
N ILE A 14 7.25 4.05 1.12
CA ILE A 14 6.22 4.43 2.08
C ILE A 14 5.64 3.15 2.67
N ALA A 15 5.55 3.09 3.98
CA ALA A 15 4.91 1.98 4.67
C ALA A 15 3.48 2.36 5.01
N VAL A 16 2.54 1.44 4.76
CA VAL A 16 1.12 1.67 5.05
C VAL A 16 0.66 0.56 5.98
N TRP A 17 0.25 0.93 7.19
CA TRP A 17 -0.17 -0.03 8.21
C TRP A 17 -1.69 -0.17 8.16
N GLY A 18 -2.14 -1.27 7.60
CA GLY A 18 -3.55 -1.55 7.39
C GLY A 18 -3.93 -1.41 5.92
N THR A 19 -4.59 -2.44 5.38
CA THR A 19 -4.94 -2.45 3.96
C THR A 19 -6.46 -2.48 3.74
N GLY A 20 -7.19 -1.73 4.59
CA GLY A 20 -8.60 -1.49 4.35
C GLY A 20 -8.80 -0.41 3.30
N TYR A 21 -9.96 0.26 3.32
CA TYR A 21 -10.26 1.29 2.32
C TYR A 21 -9.22 2.38 2.26
N ILE A 22 -8.87 2.95 3.41
CA ILE A 22 -7.96 4.09 3.43
C ILE A 22 -6.55 3.66 3.07
N GLY A 23 -6.09 2.53 3.62
CA GLY A 23 -4.75 2.05 3.34
C GLY A 23 -4.55 1.72 1.87
N LEU A 24 -5.49 0.97 1.28
CA LEU A 24 -5.38 0.61 -0.12
C LEU A 24 -5.49 1.84 -1.04
N SER A 25 -6.36 2.79 -0.69
CA SER A 25 -6.46 4.02 -1.46
C SER A 25 -5.16 4.79 -1.44
N THR A 26 -4.53 4.87 -0.27
CA THR A 26 -3.25 5.54 -0.12
C THR A 26 -2.18 4.87 -0.96
N MET A 27 -2.10 3.54 -0.89
CA MET A 27 -1.12 2.79 -1.65
C MET A 27 -1.34 2.94 -3.15
N ALA A 28 -2.60 2.88 -3.59
CA ALA A 28 -2.91 3.02 -5.00
C ALA A 28 -2.54 4.41 -5.51
N TYR A 29 -2.84 5.42 -4.72
CA TYR A 29 -2.52 6.79 -5.11
C TYR A 29 -1.02 6.99 -5.30
N PHE A 30 -0.22 6.60 -4.32
CA PHE A 30 1.22 6.82 -4.40
C PHE A 30 1.89 5.90 -5.41
N SER A 31 1.47 4.64 -5.48
CA SER A 31 2.09 3.71 -6.43
C SER A 31 1.80 4.10 -7.87
N LYS A 32 0.65 4.70 -8.12
CA LYS A 32 0.32 5.20 -9.45
C LYS A 32 1.27 6.31 -9.86
N LYS A 33 1.81 7.04 -8.89
CA LYS A 33 2.81 8.08 -9.14
C LYS A 33 4.23 7.53 -9.08
N LYS A 34 4.36 6.21 -9.08
CA LYS A 34 5.63 5.50 -9.07
C LYS A 34 6.41 5.72 -7.78
N ILE A 35 5.69 5.87 -6.70
CA ILE A 35 6.25 5.91 -5.36
C ILE A 35 6.01 4.54 -4.74
N LYS A 36 7.08 3.88 -4.33
CA LYS A 36 6.97 2.51 -3.83
C LYS A 36 6.24 2.47 -2.49
N CYS A 37 5.28 1.57 -2.38
CA CYS A 37 4.46 1.40 -1.18
C CYS A 37 4.47 -0.05 -0.74
N VAL A 38 4.62 -0.29 0.56
CA VAL A 38 4.49 -1.61 1.13
C VAL A 38 3.44 -1.54 2.23
N GLY A 39 2.40 -2.36 2.11
CA GLY A 39 1.32 -2.39 3.07
C GLY A 39 1.43 -3.57 4.00
N PHE A 40 1.01 -3.39 5.23
CA PHE A 40 0.95 -4.46 6.22
C PHE A 40 -0.50 -4.78 6.55
N ASP A 41 -0.82 -6.06 6.63
CA ASP A 41 -2.10 -6.51 7.14
C ASP A 41 -1.90 -7.87 7.77
N ILE A 42 -2.61 -8.14 8.86
CA ILE A 42 -2.52 -9.43 9.52
C ILE A 42 -3.28 -10.51 8.75
N ASP A 43 -4.19 -10.10 7.88
CA ASP A 43 -4.99 -11.03 7.09
C ASP A 43 -4.18 -11.52 5.90
N SER A 44 -3.69 -12.75 5.99
CA SER A 44 -2.84 -13.31 4.95
C SER A 44 -3.55 -13.47 3.62
N GLU A 45 -4.87 -13.67 3.63
CA GLU A 45 -5.62 -13.76 2.37
C GLU A 45 -5.67 -12.43 1.64
N LYS A 46 -5.83 -11.34 2.40
CA LYS A 46 -5.75 -10.00 1.81
C LYS A 46 -4.38 -9.76 1.20
N VAL A 47 -3.34 -10.11 1.94
CA VAL A 47 -1.98 -9.91 1.46
C VAL A 47 -1.75 -10.67 0.16
N LYS A 48 -2.21 -11.90 0.09
CA LYS A 48 -2.07 -12.70 -1.13
C LYS A 48 -2.79 -12.03 -2.31
N LYS A 49 -4.00 -11.58 -2.10
CA LYS A 49 -4.77 -10.92 -3.17
C LYS A 49 -4.06 -9.67 -3.66
N ILE A 50 -3.61 -8.84 -2.73
CA ILE A 50 -2.92 -7.60 -3.10
C ILE A 50 -1.69 -7.90 -3.93
N ASN A 51 -0.89 -8.88 -3.53
CA ASN A 51 0.34 -9.21 -4.24
C ASN A 51 0.09 -9.84 -5.60
N LYS A 52 -1.14 -10.31 -5.84
CA LYS A 52 -1.55 -10.79 -7.16
C LYS A 52 -2.19 -9.69 -8.01
N GLY A 53 -2.29 -8.49 -7.46
CA GLY A 53 -2.92 -7.38 -8.17
C GLY A 53 -4.42 -7.40 -8.11
N ILE A 54 -4.99 -8.11 -7.14
CA ILE A 54 -6.44 -8.22 -6.97
C ILE A 54 -6.85 -7.36 -5.79
N LEU A 55 -7.84 -6.49 -6.00
CA LEU A 55 -8.38 -5.69 -4.91
C LEU A 55 -9.16 -6.59 -3.96
N PRO A 56 -8.77 -6.66 -2.68
CA PRO A 56 -9.53 -7.44 -1.71
C PRO A 56 -10.85 -6.79 -1.34
N ILE A 57 -11.02 -5.53 -1.70
CA ILE A 57 -12.25 -4.77 -1.49
C ILE A 57 -12.73 -4.30 -2.87
N PRO A 58 -13.60 -5.08 -3.55
CA PRO A 58 -13.97 -4.75 -4.93
C PRO A 58 -14.63 -3.38 -5.09
N GLU A 59 -15.29 -2.89 -4.05
CA GLU A 59 -15.95 -1.59 -4.11
C GLU A 59 -15.00 -0.43 -4.38
N LEU A 60 -13.73 -0.60 -4.02
CA LEU A 60 -12.74 0.46 -4.27
C LEU A 60 -12.59 0.78 -5.74
N ARG A 61 -12.70 -0.23 -6.59
CA ARG A 61 -12.58 -0.01 -8.03
C ARG A 61 -13.69 0.91 -8.52
N ASN A 62 -14.90 0.70 -8.01
CA ASN A 62 -16.03 1.54 -8.40
C ASN A 62 -15.85 2.99 -7.91
N TRP A 63 -15.25 3.15 -6.74
CA TRP A 63 -15.06 4.47 -6.17
C TRP A 63 -14.02 5.29 -6.92
N PHE A 64 -12.90 4.67 -7.22
CA PHE A 64 -11.73 5.40 -7.71
C PHE A 64 -11.41 5.09 -9.16
N GLY A 65 -12.08 4.15 -9.76
CA GLY A 65 -11.83 3.80 -11.16
C GLY A 65 -10.43 3.30 -11.41
N PHE A 66 -9.81 2.68 -10.41
CA PHE A 66 -8.46 2.18 -10.60
C PHE A 66 -8.37 0.70 -10.25
N ASN A 67 -7.29 0.10 -10.70
CA ASN A 67 -6.92 -1.22 -10.20
C ASN A 67 -5.41 -1.20 -9.90
N ILE A 68 -5.00 -2.13 -9.07
CA ILE A 68 -3.61 -2.14 -8.59
C ILE A 68 -2.71 -3.08 -9.38
N LYS A 69 -3.26 -3.75 -10.38
CA LYS A 69 -2.52 -4.79 -11.09
C LYS A 69 -1.22 -4.28 -11.71
N LYS A 70 -1.29 -3.13 -12.35
CA LYS A 70 -0.11 -2.55 -12.98
C LYS A 70 0.94 -2.16 -11.95
N SER A 71 0.51 -1.54 -10.85
CA SER A 71 1.43 -1.11 -9.80
C SER A 71 2.11 -2.31 -9.14
N VAL A 72 1.38 -3.39 -8.93
CA VAL A 72 1.97 -4.61 -8.38
C VAL A 72 2.96 -5.22 -9.36
N ARG A 73 2.58 -5.29 -10.62
CA ARG A 73 3.47 -5.86 -11.64
C ARG A 73 4.76 -5.07 -11.75
N GLN A 74 4.68 -3.77 -11.63
CA GLN A 74 5.85 -2.90 -11.69
C GLN A 74 6.59 -2.77 -10.36
N LYS A 75 6.10 -3.47 -9.34
CA LYS A 75 6.71 -3.53 -8.01
C LYS A 75 6.68 -2.21 -7.25
N TYR A 76 5.72 -1.37 -7.54
CA TYR A 76 5.49 -0.15 -6.77
C TYR A 76 4.48 -0.37 -5.65
N LEU A 77 3.80 -1.50 -5.64
CA LEU A 77 2.81 -1.80 -4.62
C LEU A 77 2.94 -3.26 -4.22
N SER A 78 3.10 -3.51 -2.94
CA SER A 78 3.14 -4.87 -2.41
C SER A 78 2.60 -4.87 -1.00
N ALA A 79 2.36 -6.06 -0.46
CA ALA A 79 1.84 -6.20 0.90
C ALA A 79 2.56 -7.34 1.60
N THR A 80 2.56 -7.29 2.92
CA THR A 80 3.18 -8.30 3.75
C THR A 80 2.35 -8.48 5.02
N ASN A 81 2.41 -9.68 5.60
CA ASN A 81 1.84 -9.92 6.93
C ASN A 81 2.93 -10.06 7.99
N ASN A 82 4.15 -9.70 7.65
CA ASN A 82 5.26 -9.70 8.59
C ASN A 82 5.65 -8.26 8.88
N PHE A 83 5.28 -7.76 10.08
CA PHE A 83 5.50 -6.34 10.38
C PHE A 83 6.98 -5.97 10.43
N TYR A 84 7.86 -6.94 10.62
CA TYR A 84 9.30 -6.64 10.58
C TYR A 84 9.76 -6.14 9.23
N ASP A 85 9.04 -6.50 8.17
CA ASP A 85 9.35 -5.98 6.84
C ASP A 85 9.22 -4.47 6.79
N LEU A 86 8.32 -3.91 7.60
CA LEU A 86 8.13 -2.47 7.64
C LEU A 86 9.04 -1.79 8.65
N ILE A 87 9.44 -2.49 9.69
CA ILE A 87 10.30 -1.91 10.72
C ILE A 87 11.76 -1.88 10.29
N ASN A 88 12.19 -2.95 9.64
CA ASN A 88 13.61 -3.12 9.33
C ASN A 88 14.05 -2.53 8.00
N SER A 89 13.15 -1.92 7.26
CA SER A 89 13.49 -1.30 5.97
C SER A 89 13.53 0.21 6.12
N ASN A 90 14.16 0.85 5.14
CA ASN A 90 14.23 2.31 5.14
C ASN A 90 12.99 2.89 4.48
N PHE A 91 12.04 3.31 5.30
CA PHE A 91 10.85 3.97 4.82
C PHE A 91 10.91 5.46 5.17
N VAL A 92 10.53 6.30 4.23
CA VAL A 92 10.54 7.75 4.48
C VAL A 92 9.28 8.22 5.19
N ALA A 93 8.23 7.42 5.17
CA ALA A 93 6.98 7.77 5.83
C ALA A 93 6.21 6.52 6.20
N HIS A 94 5.46 6.60 7.27
CA HIS A 94 4.57 5.54 7.72
C HIS A 94 3.17 6.11 7.83
N PHE A 95 2.22 5.50 7.14
CA PHE A 95 0.82 5.88 7.22
C PHE A 95 0.08 4.84 8.02
N ILE A 96 -0.60 5.26 9.07
CA ILE A 96 -1.36 4.36 9.92
C ILE A 96 -2.81 4.41 9.46
N ALA A 97 -3.28 3.32 8.89
CA ALA A 97 -4.62 3.26 8.31
C ALA A 97 -5.42 2.14 8.95
N ILE A 98 -5.31 2.00 10.26
CA ILE A 98 -6.02 0.99 11.03
C ILE A 98 -7.44 1.48 11.28
N PRO A 99 -8.46 0.61 11.12
CA PRO A 99 -9.84 1.01 11.39
C PRO A 99 -10.00 1.45 12.84
N THR A 100 -10.72 2.55 13.04
CA THR A 100 -10.93 3.10 14.37
C THR A 100 -12.31 2.79 14.94
N GLU A 101 -13.21 2.23 14.24
CA GLU A 101 -14.55 2.03 14.64
C GLU A 101 -14.86 0.87 15.38
N LYS A 102 -15.31 0.86 15.84
CA LYS A 102 -15.74 0.20 16.25
C LYS A 102 -16.82 -0.23 16.24
N ASP A 103 -17.18 -0.31 16.07
CA ASP A 103 -18.02 -0.66 16.08
C ASP A 103 -18.50 -1.04 15.75
N GLY A 104 -18.16 -0.97 15.66
CA GLY A 104 -18.50 -1.21 15.57
C GLY A 104 -18.74 -1.31 15.52
#